data_8aac3e8afa938a9632b7d762cdd39302
#
_entry.id   8aac3e8afa938a9632b7d762cdd39302
#
_cell.length_a   1.000
_cell.length_b   1.000
_cell.length_c   1.000
_cell.angle_alpha   90.00
_cell.angle_beta   90.00
_cell.angle_gamma   90.00
#
_symmetry.space_group_name_H-M   'P 1'
#
loop_
_entity.id
_entity.type
_entity.pdbx_description
1 polymer ?
#
loop_
_entity_poly.entity_id
_entity_poly.type
_entity_poly.pdbx_seq_one_letter_code
_entity_poly.pdbx_strand_id
1 'polypeptide(L)'
;MRNSNTHSLTMKKKLKKDKSIFYAYNELQYRYGIKLDENPDILEIQDNVKLVDCPQGDFYRTDFYCIKTNGEPMVRECVYKDKLLKPMTVKLLDISRNYWLSKGITDWGIVISEKEWPISQPGYPISRPGQHWHPSLYI
;
A
#
# COMPACT_ATOMS: atom_id res chain seq x y z
N MET A 1 -0.17 -4.33 2.33
CA MET A 1 -0.11 -4.67 3.76
C MET A 1 0.56 -6.01 3.96
N ARG A 2 1.22 -6.20 5.06
CA ARG A 2 1.92 -7.44 5.35
C ARG A 2 2.20 -7.58 6.84
N ASN A 3 2.54 -8.78 7.25
CA ASN A 3 2.99 -9.05 8.60
C ASN A 3 4.38 -8.45 8.79
N SER A 4 4.59 -7.69 9.86
CA SER A 4 5.87 -7.03 10.13
C SER A 4 6.99 -8.03 10.45
N ASN A 5 6.67 -9.28 10.73
CA ASN A 5 7.65 -10.32 10.98
C ASN A 5 8.09 -11.05 9.70
N THR A 6 7.50 -10.72 8.57
CA THR A 6 7.85 -11.36 7.31
C THR A 6 9.15 -10.78 6.78
N HIS A 7 10.10 -11.67 6.51
CA HIS A 7 11.35 -11.30 5.87
C HIS A 7 11.22 -11.55 4.39
N SER A 8 11.03 -10.50 3.61
CA SER A 8 10.97 -10.59 2.18
C SER A 8 11.95 -9.61 1.56
N LEU A 9 12.28 -9.86 0.30
CA LEU A 9 13.12 -8.94 -0.44
C LEU A 9 12.47 -7.58 -0.48
N THR A 10 13.22 -6.55 -0.09
CA THR A 10 12.73 -5.18 -0.11
C THR A 10 13.35 -4.43 -1.28
N MET A 11 12.54 -3.57 -1.88
CA MET A 11 13.00 -2.58 -2.82
C MET A 11 13.04 -1.23 -2.12
N LYS A 12 14.11 -0.48 -2.32
CA LYS A 12 14.29 0.79 -1.64
C LYS A 12 14.32 1.91 -2.66
N LYS A 13 13.73 3.03 -2.30
CA LYS A 13 13.80 4.22 -3.13
C LYS A 13 13.64 5.48 -2.29
N LYS A 14 14.39 6.50 -2.60
CA LYS A 14 14.19 7.81 -1.98
C LYS A 14 13.12 8.55 -2.79
N LEU A 15 11.95 8.68 -2.21
CA LEU A 15 10.87 9.46 -2.80
C LEU A 15 11.02 10.93 -2.40
N LYS A 16 10.54 11.82 -3.25
CA LYS A 16 10.62 13.26 -2.98
C LYS A 16 9.76 13.66 -1.79
N LYS A 17 8.63 12.99 -1.61
CA LYS A 17 7.62 13.36 -0.61
C LYS A 17 7.71 12.55 0.67
N ASP A 18 8.66 11.62 0.76
CA ASP A 18 8.89 10.81 1.93
C ASP A 18 10.16 11.28 2.62
N LYS A 19 10.07 11.57 3.90
CA LYS A 19 11.22 12.04 4.70
C LYS A 19 12.23 10.92 4.92
N SER A 20 11.77 9.67 4.88
CA SER A 20 12.60 8.50 5.06
C SER A 20 12.82 7.79 3.74
N ILE A 21 13.66 6.76 3.75
CA ILE A 21 13.80 5.88 2.60
C ILE A 21 12.54 5.02 2.50
N PHE A 22 11.94 4.99 1.33
CA PHE A 22 10.78 4.15 1.07
C PHE A 22 11.23 2.70 0.92
N TYR A 23 10.61 1.80 1.69
CA TYR A 23 10.84 0.37 1.62
C TYR A 23 9.58 -0.30 1.11
N ALA A 24 9.66 -0.96 -0.05
CA ALA A 24 8.55 -1.71 -0.59
C ALA A 24 8.83 -3.20 -0.44
N TYR A 25 7.82 -3.94 -0.02
CA TYR A 25 7.94 -5.37 0.25
C TYR A 25 7.38 -6.23 -0.86
N ASN A 26 6.76 -5.60 -1.84
CA ASN A 26 6.29 -6.25 -3.05
C ASN A 26 6.20 -5.22 -4.16
N GLU A 27 5.99 -5.71 -5.37
CA GLU A 27 5.98 -4.83 -6.54
C GLU A 27 4.80 -3.87 -6.55
N LEU A 28 3.64 -4.33 -6.07
CA LEU A 28 2.46 -3.46 -6.01
C LEU A 28 2.72 -2.24 -5.12
N GLN A 29 3.25 -2.46 -3.94
CA GLN A 29 3.59 -1.37 -3.03
C GLN A 29 4.62 -0.44 -3.66
N TYR A 30 5.63 -1.00 -4.32
CA TYR A 30 6.67 -0.21 -4.95
C TYR A 30 6.11 0.71 -6.03
N ARG A 31 5.33 0.15 -6.93
CA ARG A 31 4.74 0.91 -8.03
C ARG A 31 3.78 1.97 -7.54
N TYR A 32 2.95 1.64 -6.56
CA TYR A 32 2.00 2.60 -6.03
C TYR A 32 2.71 3.74 -5.30
N GLY A 33 3.78 3.45 -4.56
CA GLY A 33 4.59 4.48 -3.93
C GLY A 33 5.15 5.47 -4.93
N ILE A 34 5.64 4.99 -6.07
CA ILE A 34 6.14 5.86 -7.13
C ILE A 34 5.00 6.73 -7.70
N LYS A 35 3.82 6.13 -7.90
CA LYS A 35 2.66 6.88 -8.38
C LYS A 35 2.24 7.97 -7.41
N LEU A 36 2.27 7.67 -6.13
CA LEU A 36 1.97 8.68 -5.11
C LEU A 36 2.97 9.83 -5.15
N ASP A 37 4.24 9.50 -5.33
CA ASP A 37 5.30 10.51 -5.38
C ASP A 37 5.17 11.43 -6.59
N GLU A 38 4.60 10.92 -7.68
CA GLU A 38 4.36 11.67 -8.90
C GLU A 38 3.01 12.37 -8.93
N ASN A 39 2.14 12.06 -7.99
CA ASN A 39 0.78 12.61 -7.96
C ASN A 39 0.79 14.04 -7.38
N PRO A 40 0.37 15.05 -8.15
CA PRO A 40 0.42 16.43 -7.65
C PRO A 40 -0.54 16.69 -6.50
N ASP A 41 -1.52 15.82 -6.27
CA ASP A 41 -2.46 15.98 -5.16
C ASP A 41 -1.93 15.42 -3.84
N ILE A 42 -0.77 14.84 -3.84
CA ILE A 42 -0.14 14.29 -2.63
C ILE A 42 0.99 15.20 -2.19
N LEU A 43 0.96 15.61 -0.93
CA LEU A 43 1.96 16.49 -0.34
C LEU A 43 3.06 15.71 0.38
N GLU A 44 2.66 14.73 1.21
CA GLU A 44 3.58 13.93 2.00
C GLU A 44 3.21 12.46 1.95
N ILE A 45 4.22 11.61 2.00
CA ILE A 45 4.07 10.16 2.03
C ILE A 45 4.79 9.60 3.26
N GLN A 46 4.12 8.69 3.96
CA GLN A 46 4.73 7.83 4.96
C GLN A 46 4.40 6.39 4.59
N ASP A 47 5.40 5.55 4.57
CA ASP A 47 5.24 4.15 4.23
C ASP A 47 5.44 3.25 5.44
N ASN A 48 4.80 2.10 5.42
CA ASN A 48 4.97 1.07 6.45
C ASN A 48 4.74 1.62 7.85
N VAL A 49 3.59 2.22 8.05
CA VAL A 49 3.27 2.96 9.28
C VAL A 49 2.72 2.02 10.32
N LYS A 50 3.35 2.02 11.50
CA LYS A 50 2.92 1.21 12.62
C LYS A 50 1.62 1.76 13.22
N LEU A 51 0.74 0.86 13.62
CA LEU A 51 -0.49 1.24 14.32
C LEU A 51 -0.19 1.39 15.81
N VAL A 52 -0.19 2.63 16.27
CA VAL A 52 0.16 2.95 17.67
C VAL A 52 -1.03 2.64 18.58
N ASP A 53 -0.76 2.02 19.73
CA ASP A 53 -1.79 1.66 20.72
C ASP A 53 -2.89 0.77 20.14
N CYS A 54 -2.51 -0.14 19.24
CA CYS A 54 -3.45 -1.07 18.63
C CYS A 54 -2.91 -2.49 18.76
N PRO A 55 -3.23 -3.20 19.84
CA PRO A 55 -2.69 -4.54 20.06
C PRO A 55 -3.02 -5.51 18.95
N GLN A 56 -4.21 -5.39 18.34
CA GLN A 56 -4.58 -6.25 17.21
C GLN A 56 -3.73 -6.03 15.99
N GLY A 57 -3.15 -4.84 15.85
CA GLY A 57 -2.34 -4.46 14.70
C GLY A 57 -0.85 -4.50 14.94
N ASP A 58 -0.39 -5.12 16.04
CA ASP A 58 1.03 -5.13 16.37
C ASP A 58 1.88 -5.88 15.34
N PHE A 59 1.28 -6.75 14.57
CA PHE A 59 1.98 -7.64 13.66
C PHE A 59 2.07 -7.12 12.23
N TYR A 60 1.51 -5.94 11.95
CA TYR A 60 1.58 -5.44 10.60
C TYR A 60 1.66 -3.91 10.57
N ARG A 61 1.96 -3.39 9.41
CA ARG A 61 2.05 -1.96 9.18
C ARG A 61 1.17 -1.56 8.02
N THR A 62 0.57 -0.38 8.11
CA THR A 62 -0.15 0.23 7.00
C THR A 62 0.82 0.57 5.88
N ASP A 63 0.48 0.25 4.66
CA ASP A 63 1.38 0.48 3.54
C ASP A 63 1.65 1.95 3.31
N PHE A 64 0.60 2.78 3.27
CA PHE A 64 0.76 4.20 3.01
C PHE A 64 -0.18 5.06 3.84
N TYR A 65 0.39 6.05 4.47
CA TYR A 65 -0.31 7.15 5.08
C TYR A 65 0.18 8.42 4.39
N CYS A 66 -0.72 9.17 3.79
CA CYS A 66 -0.37 10.34 3.01
C CYS A 66 -1.14 11.57 3.49
N ILE A 67 -0.54 12.72 3.28
CA ILE A 67 -1.24 13.99 3.43
C ILE A 67 -1.42 14.55 2.03
N LYS A 68 -2.66 14.86 1.69
CA LYS A 68 -2.98 15.48 0.40
C LYS A 68 -2.68 16.98 0.44
N THR A 69 -2.58 17.59 -0.74
CA THR A 69 -2.29 19.02 -0.84
C THR A 69 -3.35 19.90 -0.19
N ASN A 70 -4.59 19.39 -0.06
CA ASN A 70 -5.64 20.08 0.67
C ASN A 70 -5.55 19.91 2.19
N GLY A 71 -4.53 19.21 2.69
CA GLY A 71 -4.30 18.98 4.10
C GLY A 71 -4.98 17.75 4.67
N GLU A 72 -5.81 17.05 3.90
CA GLU A 72 -6.52 15.88 4.41
C GLU A 72 -5.66 14.62 4.35
N PRO A 73 -5.73 13.77 5.39
CA PRO A 73 -5.00 12.51 5.38
C PRO A 73 -5.70 11.46 4.52
N MET A 74 -4.89 10.52 4.05
CA MET A 74 -5.35 9.42 3.21
C MET A 74 -4.57 8.17 3.58
N VAL A 75 -5.26 7.03 3.65
CA VAL A 75 -4.62 5.74 3.93
C VAL A 75 -4.92 4.76 2.80
N ARG A 76 -3.90 4.04 2.38
CA ARG A 76 -4.05 3.01 1.34
C ARG A 76 -3.31 1.75 1.74
N GLU A 77 -4.00 0.62 1.59
CA GLU A 77 -3.42 -0.71 1.77
C GLU A 77 -3.32 -1.39 0.41
N CYS A 78 -2.16 -1.96 0.12
CA CYS A 78 -1.92 -2.61 -1.17
C CYS A 78 -2.09 -4.11 -1.02
N VAL A 79 -3.00 -4.70 -1.79
CA VAL A 79 -3.33 -6.11 -1.68
C VAL A 79 -3.47 -6.70 -3.08
N TYR A 80 -2.81 -7.83 -3.32
CA TYR A 80 -3.03 -8.57 -4.55
C TYR A 80 -4.42 -9.21 -4.54
N LYS A 81 -5.06 -9.21 -5.69
CA LYS A 81 -6.45 -9.65 -5.83
C LYS A 81 -6.66 -11.09 -5.34
N ASP A 82 -5.73 -11.98 -5.63
CA ASP A 82 -5.82 -13.38 -5.24
C ASP A 82 -5.72 -13.58 -3.73
N LYS A 83 -5.24 -12.60 -3.00
CA LYS A 83 -5.12 -12.66 -1.54
C LYS A 83 -6.26 -11.94 -0.82
N LEU A 84 -7.08 -11.23 -1.55
CA LEU A 84 -8.08 -10.31 -0.98
C LEU A 84 -9.08 -11.02 -0.07
N LEU A 85 -9.49 -12.23 -0.41
CA LEU A 85 -10.50 -12.97 0.35
C LEU A 85 -9.90 -13.95 1.36
N LYS A 86 -8.60 -13.99 1.50
CA LYS A 86 -7.99 -14.85 2.52
C LYS A 86 -8.35 -14.33 3.91
N PRO A 87 -8.70 -15.23 4.86
CA PRO A 87 -9.17 -14.80 6.18
C PRO A 87 -8.21 -13.86 6.90
N MET A 88 -6.91 -14.13 6.83
CA MET A 88 -5.93 -13.25 7.49
C MET A 88 -5.91 -11.87 6.84
N THR A 89 -5.98 -11.80 5.52
CA THR A 89 -6.01 -10.53 4.81
C THR A 89 -7.23 -9.71 5.20
N VAL A 90 -8.41 -10.35 5.21
CA VAL A 90 -9.65 -9.68 5.61
C VAL A 90 -9.54 -9.15 7.02
N LYS A 91 -9.02 -9.94 7.92
CA LYS A 91 -8.84 -9.54 9.31
C LYS A 91 -7.93 -8.32 9.45
N LEU A 92 -6.79 -8.33 8.76
CA LEU A 92 -5.85 -7.22 8.83
C LEU A 92 -6.41 -5.95 8.19
N LEU A 93 -7.15 -6.08 7.10
CA LEU A 93 -7.81 -4.94 6.48
C LEU A 93 -8.85 -4.31 7.41
N ASP A 94 -9.63 -5.14 8.11
CA ASP A 94 -10.61 -4.65 9.07
C ASP A 94 -9.91 -3.91 10.23
N ILE A 95 -8.82 -4.45 10.72
CA ILE A 95 -8.05 -3.80 11.79
C ILE A 95 -7.55 -2.44 11.31
N SER A 96 -6.97 -2.39 10.11
CA SER A 96 -6.48 -1.14 9.55
C SER A 96 -7.60 -0.12 9.40
N ARG A 97 -8.69 -0.52 8.77
CA ARG A 97 -9.81 0.38 8.53
C ARG A 97 -10.38 0.94 9.83
N ASN A 98 -10.63 0.07 10.80
CA ASN A 98 -11.19 0.49 12.09
C ASN A 98 -10.22 1.41 12.84
N TYR A 99 -8.94 1.09 12.81
CA TYR A 99 -7.93 1.90 13.46
C TYR A 99 -7.92 3.33 12.91
N TRP A 100 -7.79 3.44 11.59
CA TRP A 100 -7.68 4.77 10.97
C TRP A 100 -8.99 5.55 11.07
N LEU A 101 -10.13 4.85 10.97
CA LEU A 101 -11.42 5.49 11.17
C LEU A 101 -11.54 6.06 12.58
N SER A 102 -11.05 5.34 13.59
CA SER A 102 -11.04 5.84 14.97
C SER A 102 -10.16 7.05 15.15
N LYS A 103 -9.20 7.27 14.26
CA LYS A 103 -8.36 8.47 14.25
C LYS A 103 -8.95 9.59 13.40
N GLY A 104 -10.17 9.43 12.92
CA GLY A 104 -10.84 10.44 12.12
C GLY A 104 -10.49 10.43 10.65
N ILE A 105 -9.81 9.39 10.17
CA ILE A 105 -9.41 9.31 8.77
C ILE A 105 -10.44 8.50 8.01
N THR A 106 -11.18 9.16 7.14
CA THR A 106 -12.25 8.54 6.34
C THR A 106 -11.78 8.16 4.95
N ASP A 107 -10.73 8.78 4.45
CA ASP A 107 -10.18 8.44 3.13
C ASP A 107 -9.24 7.24 3.24
N TRP A 108 -9.85 6.08 3.42
CA TRP A 108 -9.17 4.80 3.54
C TRP A 108 -9.58 3.92 2.38
N GLY A 109 -8.63 3.28 1.73
CA GLY A 109 -8.95 2.43 0.60
C GLY A 109 -7.93 1.34 0.37
N ILE A 110 -8.29 0.42 -0.51
CA ILE A 110 -7.46 -0.71 -0.90
C ILE A 110 -7.01 -0.51 -2.34
N VAL A 111 -5.71 -0.68 -2.56
CA VAL A 111 -5.13 -0.68 -3.90
C VAL A 111 -4.95 -2.13 -4.31
N ILE A 112 -5.57 -2.51 -5.41
CA ILE A 112 -5.59 -3.89 -5.86
C ILE A 112 -4.89 -4.00 -7.21
N SER A 113 -4.08 -5.04 -7.36
CA SER A 113 -3.53 -5.47 -8.63
C SER A 113 -3.97 -6.91 -8.88
N GLU A 114 -3.99 -7.31 -10.14
CA GLU A 114 -4.48 -8.64 -10.52
C GLU A 114 -3.78 -9.75 -9.77
N LYS A 115 -2.46 -9.71 -9.73
CA LYS A 115 -1.65 -10.65 -8.98
C LYS A 115 -0.20 -10.21 -9.02
N GLU A 116 0.59 -10.85 -8.18
CA GLU A 116 2.02 -10.63 -8.19
C GLU A 116 2.60 -11.01 -9.55
N TRP A 117 3.40 -10.10 -10.11
CA TRP A 117 4.04 -10.35 -11.39
C TRP A 117 5.11 -11.42 -11.25
N PRO A 118 5.01 -12.49 -12.05
CA PRO A 118 6.11 -13.44 -12.12
C PRO A 118 7.21 -12.84 -13.00
N ILE A 119 8.10 -12.13 -12.41
CA ILE A 119 9.13 -11.33 -13.09
C ILE A 119 9.92 -12.15 -14.10
N SER A 120 10.10 -13.43 -13.82
CA SER A 120 10.91 -14.32 -14.63
C SER A 120 10.13 -15.09 -15.66
N GLN A 121 8.85 -14.82 -15.87
CA GLN A 121 8.02 -15.62 -16.77
C GLN A 121 8.18 -15.15 -18.21
N PRO A 122 8.78 -15.97 -19.09
CA PRO A 122 8.97 -15.59 -20.48
C PRO A 122 7.64 -15.35 -21.18
N GLY A 123 7.62 -14.37 -22.06
CA GLY A 123 6.43 -14.07 -22.84
C GLY A 123 5.32 -13.38 -22.07
N TYR A 124 5.49 -13.15 -20.82
CA TYR A 124 4.51 -12.41 -20.03
C TYR A 124 4.75 -10.92 -20.25
N PRO A 125 3.83 -10.21 -20.87
CA PRO A 125 4.07 -8.81 -21.15
C PRO A 125 4.07 -7.98 -19.89
N ILE A 126 5.08 -7.13 -19.75
CA ILE A 126 5.17 -6.20 -18.63
C ILE A 126 4.07 -5.17 -18.76
N SER A 127 3.78 -4.76 -19.98
CA SER A 127 2.64 -3.91 -20.24
C SER A 127 2.03 -4.32 -21.57
N ARG A 128 0.71 -4.44 -21.60
CA ARG A 128 -0.04 -4.65 -22.81
C ARG A 128 -0.72 -3.37 -23.18
N PRO A 129 -0.91 -3.12 -24.47
CA PRO A 129 -1.77 -2.02 -24.86
C PRO A 129 -3.13 -2.16 -24.17
N GLY A 130 -3.56 -1.12 -23.49
CA GLY A 130 -4.82 -1.15 -22.75
C GLY A 130 -4.78 -1.83 -21.40
N GLN A 131 -3.66 -2.43 -21.05
CA GLN A 131 -3.49 -3.06 -19.73
C GLN A 131 -2.37 -2.38 -18.96
N HIS A 132 -2.52 -1.11 -18.79
CA HIS A 132 -1.58 -0.36 -17.97
C HIS A 132 -1.75 -0.75 -16.53
N TRP A 133 -0.64 -0.84 -15.82
CA TRP A 133 -0.74 -0.96 -14.39
C TRP A 133 -1.26 0.36 -13.84
N HIS A 134 -2.35 0.28 -13.14
CA HIS A 134 -2.82 1.38 -12.34
C HIS A 134 -3.61 0.80 -11.18
N PRO A 135 -3.48 1.40 -10.02
CA PRO A 135 -4.20 0.88 -8.86
C PRO A 135 -5.69 1.13 -9.00
N SER A 136 -6.45 0.11 -8.68
CA SER A 136 -7.89 0.26 -8.50
C SER A 136 -8.15 0.46 -7.02
N LEU A 137 -9.02 1.39 -6.69
CA LEU A 137 -9.31 1.72 -5.31
C LEU A 137 -10.69 1.21 -4.93
N TYR A 138 -10.76 0.50 -3.82
CA TYR A 138 -12.00 -0.01 -3.25
C TYR A 138 -12.06 0.40 -1.79
N ILE A 139 -13.23 0.77 -1.35
CA ILE A 139 -13.42 1.21 0.01
C ILE A 139 -14.46 0.35 0.69
#